data_1429aa65ced8da9e2862cc5e22591d14
#
_entry.id   1429aa65ced8da9e2862cc5e22591d14
#
_cell.length_a   1.000
_cell.length_b   1.000
_cell.length_c   1.000
_cell.angle_alpha   90.00
_cell.angle_beta   90.00
_cell.angle_gamma   90.00
#
_symmetry.space_group_name_H-M   'P 1'
#
loop_
_entity.id
_entity.type
_entity.pdbx_description
1 polymer ?
#
loop_
_entity_poly.entity_id
_entity_poly.type
_entity_poly.pdbx_seq_one_letter_code
_entity_poly.pdbx_strand_id
1 'polypeptide(L)'
;MENESNNGKVPLISKIAYGFGDVGCNFSWMFVSNFLMIFYTDVFGISMAAVSALMLFSRFWDAINDPIVGGLTDKTNTRWGRYRPWLLVAAPITSVLLILSFWAHPDWSNTSKIVYMVITYCLLVLGYTCVNIPYGTLCGAMTQDIDERAKINTSRSVAAMIAIGIINIVTVPLISKLGSNSVKNGYLFVAIIYGCIFAACHFFCFANTKEQVTIPEKEKISIKVQLKAVMQNRPYLLALVGQVLFGFTLYGRNADILYYFTYVEGDASYYTTYSMCIIIPSIIGAACFQPVFRKLNNKGRTASVFALLTGIAMLAMFFFNVKESPIVFYALAGITQFFFSGFNTAIYAIIPDCVEYGEWKTGLRNDGFQYAFVSLGNKIGMAIGTALLAALLGQYGYVANQVQNPEVIAVMKHAFSTIPGILWIVTAVVLFFYRLNKKRYNEIVEDLKNGKRG
;
A
#
# COMPACT_ATOMS: atom_id res chain seq x y z
N MET A 1 -8.60 47.45 2.29
CA MET A 1 -9.05 46.92 0.99
C MET A 1 -7.97 45.99 0.40
N GLU A 2 -7.66 44.86 1.05
CA GLU A 2 -6.63 43.91 0.60
C GLU A 2 -6.91 42.48 1.08
N ASN A 3 -8.19 42.07 1.17
CA ASN A 3 -8.54 40.76 1.73
C ASN A 3 -9.56 39.93 0.93
N GLU A 4 -9.80 40.25 -0.35
CA GLU A 4 -10.84 39.53 -1.13
C GLU A 4 -10.30 38.64 -2.28
N SER A 5 -8.99 38.49 -2.46
CA SER A 5 -8.46 37.73 -3.61
C SER A 5 -7.83 36.36 -3.27
N ASN A 6 -7.96 35.85 -2.05
CA ASN A 6 -7.36 34.55 -1.66
C ASN A 6 -8.41 33.47 -1.38
N ASN A 7 -9.57 33.55 -2.05
CA ASN A 7 -10.69 32.63 -1.87
C ASN A 7 -10.33 31.23 -2.39
N GLY A 8 -9.96 30.33 -1.49
CA GLY A 8 -9.89 28.89 -1.75
C GLY A 8 -8.51 28.31 -2.10
N LYS A 9 -7.49 29.14 -2.42
CA LYS A 9 -6.16 28.63 -2.77
C LYS A 9 -5.36 28.22 -1.55
N VAL A 10 -4.85 26.98 -1.57
CA VAL A 10 -3.98 26.47 -0.52
C VAL A 10 -2.53 26.88 -0.83
N PRO A 11 -1.78 27.43 0.14
CA PRO A 11 -0.37 27.81 -0.05
C PRO A 11 0.49 26.65 -0.56
N LEU A 12 1.48 26.92 -1.40
CA LEU A 12 2.37 25.89 -1.94
C LEU A 12 3.09 25.13 -0.83
N ILE A 13 3.54 25.81 0.21
CA ILE A 13 4.19 25.18 1.36
C ILE A 13 3.28 24.16 2.06
N SER A 14 1.98 24.45 2.16
CA SER A 14 1.00 23.53 2.76
C SER A 14 0.80 22.28 1.87
N LYS A 15 0.82 22.41 0.56
CA LYS A 15 0.75 21.28 -0.39
C LYS A 15 1.98 20.39 -0.29
N ILE A 16 3.16 21.01 -0.23
CA ILE A 16 4.43 20.29 -0.05
C ILE A 16 4.45 19.61 1.32
N ALA A 17 4.09 20.32 2.38
CA ALA A 17 4.07 19.78 3.74
C ALA A 17 3.08 18.60 3.88
N TYR A 18 1.93 18.67 3.21
CA TYR A 18 1.01 17.55 3.13
C TYR A 18 1.65 16.35 2.40
N GLY A 19 2.37 16.57 1.30
CA GLY A 19 3.14 15.51 0.63
C GLY A 19 4.18 14.85 1.54
N PHE A 20 4.87 15.63 2.38
CA PHE A 20 5.81 15.10 3.37
C PHE A 20 5.16 14.18 4.41
N GLY A 21 3.89 14.38 4.77
CA GLY A 21 3.16 13.44 5.60
C GLY A 21 3.14 12.03 5.00
N ASP A 22 2.96 11.91 3.68
CA ASP A 22 2.98 10.62 2.99
C ASP A 22 4.40 10.06 2.85
N VAL A 23 5.44 10.91 2.75
CA VAL A 23 6.84 10.47 2.88
C VAL A 23 7.02 9.74 4.22
N GLY A 24 6.62 10.37 5.33
CA GLY A 24 6.68 9.74 6.65
C GLY A 24 5.94 8.41 6.69
N CYS A 25 4.69 8.38 6.24
CA CYS A 25 3.89 7.15 6.19
C CYS A 25 4.61 6.01 5.44
N ASN A 26 5.22 6.32 4.28
CA ASN A 26 5.93 5.31 3.50
C ASN A 26 7.23 4.85 4.17
N PHE A 27 8.01 5.75 4.78
CA PHE A 27 9.23 5.36 5.51
C PHE A 27 8.95 4.36 6.64
N SER A 28 7.81 4.48 7.32
CA SER A 28 7.39 3.48 8.30
C SER A 28 6.83 2.22 7.62
N TRP A 29 5.79 2.37 6.78
CA TRP A 29 5.01 1.22 6.31
C TRP A 29 5.73 0.34 5.30
N MET A 30 6.52 0.91 4.37
CA MET A 30 7.31 0.12 3.43
C MET A 30 8.44 -0.61 4.13
N PHE A 31 9.07 0.00 5.13
CA PHE A 31 10.08 -0.66 5.94
C PHE A 31 9.49 -1.87 6.68
N VAL A 32 8.33 -1.70 7.32
CA VAL A 32 7.61 -2.80 7.96
C VAL A 32 7.21 -3.88 6.95
N SER A 33 6.60 -3.49 5.81
CA SER A 33 6.07 -4.44 4.84
C SER A 33 7.14 -5.31 4.17
N ASN A 34 8.33 -4.74 3.91
CA ASN A 34 9.37 -5.42 3.16
C ASN A 34 10.39 -6.12 4.06
N PHE A 35 10.59 -5.62 5.29
CA PHE A 35 11.73 -6.04 6.12
C PHE A 35 11.35 -6.68 7.45
N LEU A 36 10.11 -6.46 7.96
CA LEU A 36 9.78 -6.92 9.31
C LEU A 36 9.71 -8.45 9.42
N MET A 37 9.18 -9.11 8.39
CA MET A 37 9.03 -10.57 8.41
C MET A 37 10.39 -11.27 8.48
N ILE A 38 11.33 -10.91 7.62
CA ILE A 38 12.69 -11.46 7.64
C ILE A 38 13.44 -11.04 8.91
N PHE A 39 13.20 -9.84 9.45
CA PHE A 39 13.76 -9.44 10.73
C PHE A 39 13.28 -10.34 11.88
N TYR A 40 11.98 -10.64 11.96
CA TYR A 40 11.43 -11.51 13.00
C TYR A 40 11.97 -12.94 12.93
N THR A 41 12.16 -13.48 11.72
CA THR A 41 12.66 -14.85 11.55
C THR A 41 14.17 -14.94 11.71
N ASP A 42 14.93 -14.12 10.98
CA ASP A 42 16.37 -14.29 10.79
C ASP A 42 17.21 -13.55 11.83
N VAL A 43 16.67 -12.46 12.38
CA VAL A 43 17.38 -11.63 13.36
C VAL A 43 16.85 -11.83 14.77
N PHE A 44 15.53 -11.87 14.94
CA PHE A 44 14.94 -12.08 16.26
C PHE A 44 14.79 -13.56 16.61
N GLY A 45 14.80 -14.45 15.61
CA GLY A 45 14.74 -15.89 15.79
C GLY A 45 13.36 -16.41 16.22
N ILE A 46 12.29 -15.82 15.68
CA ILE A 46 10.89 -16.25 15.91
C ILE A 46 10.49 -17.24 14.81
N SER A 47 9.78 -18.29 15.18
CA SER A 47 9.32 -19.28 14.21
C SER A 47 8.38 -18.70 13.16
N MET A 48 8.50 -19.17 11.91
CA MET A 48 7.64 -18.74 10.80
C MET A 48 6.15 -18.94 11.09
N ALA A 49 5.79 -19.99 11.82
CA ALA A 49 4.41 -20.25 12.25
C ALA A 49 3.85 -19.12 13.14
N ALA A 50 4.64 -18.64 14.11
CA ALA A 50 4.23 -17.53 14.97
C ALA A 50 4.11 -16.22 14.18
N VAL A 51 5.01 -15.96 13.24
CA VAL A 51 4.95 -14.79 12.37
C VAL A 51 3.71 -14.85 11.46
N SER A 52 3.41 -16.02 10.88
CA SER A 52 2.19 -16.21 10.06
C SER A 52 0.91 -15.93 10.87
N ALA A 53 0.83 -16.46 12.09
CA ALA A 53 -0.31 -16.24 12.99
C ALA A 53 -0.47 -14.74 13.32
N LEU A 54 0.64 -14.03 13.59
CA LEU A 54 0.61 -12.59 13.81
C LEU A 54 0.10 -11.82 12.59
N MET A 55 0.58 -12.15 11.38
CA MET A 55 0.18 -11.49 10.14
C MET A 55 -1.33 -11.64 9.88
N LEU A 56 -1.91 -12.80 10.17
CA LEU A 56 -3.36 -13.01 10.11
C LEU A 56 -4.10 -12.24 11.21
N PHE A 57 -3.65 -12.38 12.47
CA PHE A 57 -4.29 -11.70 13.60
C PHE A 57 -4.31 -10.18 13.44
N SER A 58 -3.23 -9.61 12.92
CA SER A 58 -3.11 -8.17 12.74
C SER A 58 -4.20 -7.58 11.84
N ARG A 59 -4.79 -8.35 10.94
CA ARG A 59 -5.87 -7.90 10.05
C ARG A 59 -7.21 -7.76 10.76
N PHE A 60 -7.48 -8.68 11.69
CA PHE A 60 -8.64 -8.50 12.57
C PHE A 60 -8.44 -7.28 13.47
N TRP A 61 -7.21 -7.08 13.94
CA TRP A 61 -6.83 -5.92 14.73
C TRP A 61 -7.02 -4.61 13.95
N ASP A 62 -6.56 -4.51 12.69
CA ASP A 62 -6.79 -3.38 11.79
C ASP A 62 -8.29 -3.10 11.59
N ALA A 63 -9.06 -4.14 11.30
CA ALA A 63 -10.50 -4.00 11.05
C ALA A 63 -11.28 -3.44 12.26
N ILE A 64 -10.78 -3.68 13.48
CA ILE A 64 -11.35 -3.13 14.72
C ILE A 64 -10.84 -1.71 14.96
N ASN A 65 -9.56 -1.45 14.76
CA ASN A 65 -8.93 -0.16 15.05
C ASN A 65 -9.40 0.97 14.14
N ASP A 66 -9.51 0.71 12.85
CA ASP A 66 -9.84 1.75 11.87
C ASP A 66 -11.15 2.49 12.19
N PRO A 67 -12.28 1.80 12.47
CA PRO A 67 -13.52 2.47 12.86
C PRO A 67 -13.44 3.20 14.21
N ILE A 68 -12.71 2.63 15.18
CA ILE A 68 -12.54 3.23 16.51
C ILE A 68 -11.76 4.53 16.38
N VAL A 69 -10.60 4.50 15.73
CA VAL A 69 -9.74 5.68 15.53
C VAL A 69 -10.46 6.74 14.68
N GLY A 70 -11.16 6.32 13.60
CA GLY A 70 -11.98 7.22 12.80
C GLY A 70 -13.03 7.94 13.65
N GLY A 71 -13.76 7.20 14.48
CA GLY A 71 -14.79 7.76 15.37
C GLY A 71 -14.21 8.68 16.47
N LEU A 72 -13.03 8.36 17.00
CA LEU A 72 -12.32 9.22 17.95
C LEU A 72 -11.83 10.51 17.29
N THR A 73 -11.29 10.39 16.07
CA THR A 73 -10.83 11.52 15.26
C THR A 73 -11.98 12.49 14.98
N ASP A 74 -13.15 11.96 14.60
CA ASP A 74 -14.33 12.78 14.30
C ASP A 74 -14.87 13.52 15.52
N LYS A 75 -14.70 12.96 16.73
CA LYS A 75 -15.09 13.59 18.00
C LYS A 75 -14.05 14.56 18.54
N THR A 76 -12.84 14.57 17.97
CA THR A 76 -11.78 15.46 18.43
C THR A 76 -12.12 16.91 18.08
N ASN A 77 -12.03 17.78 19.07
CA ASN A 77 -12.20 19.23 18.89
C ASN A 77 -11.17 19.95 19.74
N THR A 78 -10.14 20.51 19.09
CA THR A 78 -9.05 21.23 19.78
C THR A 78 -8.78 22.57 19.11
N ARG A 79 -7.99 23.42 19.79
CA ARG A 79 -7.53 24.70 19.23
C ARG A 79 -6.71 24.57 17.95
N TRP A 80 -6.17 23.37 17.66
CA TRP A 80 -5.38 23.09 16.46
C TRP A 80 -6.19 22.43 15.33
N GLY A 81 -7.48 22.22 15.56
CA GLY A 81 -8.38 21.51 14.65
C GLY A 81 -8.75 20.11 15.12
N ARG A 82 -9.32 19.33 14.23
CA ARG A 82 -9.81 17.95 14.46
C ARG A 82 -8.76 16.90 14.16
N TYR A 83 -8.05 17.03 13.04
CA TYR A 83 -7.14 16.03 12.48
C TYR A 83 -5.67 16.28 12.81
N ARG A 84 -5.24 17.54 12.79
CA ARG A 84 -3.85 17.96 13.02
C ARG A 84 -3.28 17.54 14.38
N PRO A 85 -4.01 17.59 15.51
CA PRO A 85 -3.47 17.16 16.81
C PRO A 85 -2.99 15.72 16.83
N TRP A 86 -3.63 14.84 16.06
CA TRP A 86 -3.24 13.45 15.93
C TRP A 86 -1.86 13.28 15.29
N LEU A 87 -1.52 14.11 14.29
CA LEU A 87 -0.19 14.12 13.67
C LEU A 87 0.89 14.54 14.68
N LEU A 88 0.57 15.47 15.57
CA LEU A 88 1.52 15.95 16.59
C LEU A 88 1.77 14.91 17.68
N VAL A 89 0.72 14.25 18.17
CA VAL A 89 0.79 13.37 19.34
C VAL A 89 1.10 11.93 18.96
N ALA A 90 0.42 11.40 17.94
CA ALA A 90 0.56 9.99 17.57
C ALA A 90 1.85 9.72 16.79
N ALA A 91 2.40 10.68 16.02
CA ALA A 91 3.60 10.42 15.22
C ALA A 91 4.84 10.07 16.06
N PRO A 92 5.22 10.81 17.12
CA PRO A 92 6.35 10.41 17.96
C PRO A 92 6.13 9.05 18.66
N ILE A 93 4.90 8.77 19.08
CA ILE A 93 4.55 7.47 19.69
C ILE A 93 4.75 6.34 18.67
N THR A 94 4.24 6.52 17.45
CA THR A 94 4.41 5.55 16.35
C THR A 94 5.89 5.36 15.99
N SER A 95 6.69 6.43 16.01
CA SER A 95 8.14 6.34 15.79
C SER A 95 8.84 5.47 16.83
N VAL A 96 8.49 5.64 18.10
CA VAL A 96 9.03 4.78 19.19
C VAL A 96 8.59 3.33 18.98
N LEU A 97 7.32 3.10 18.64
CA LEU A 97 6.79 1.75 18.38
C LEU A 97 7.45 1.09 17.16
N LEU A 98 7.79 1.86 16.12
CA LEU A 98 8.57 1.38 14.97
C LEU A 98 9.96 0.93 15.43
N ILE A 99 10.65 1.72 16.24
CA ILE A 99 11.96 1.39 16.77
C ILE A 99 11.89 0.12 17.63
N LEU A 100 10.91 0.04 18.54
CA LEU A 100 10.71 -1.15 19.38
C LEU A 100 10.41 -2.40 18.54
N SER A 101 9.69 -2.30 17.44
CA SER A 101 9.37 -3.43 16.56
C SER A 101 10.61 -4.02 15.87
N PHE A 102 11.67 -3.24 15.72
CA PHE A 102 12.97 -3.67 15.17
C PHE A 102 14.08 -3.78 16.23
N TRP A 103 13.73 -3.86 17.51
CA TRP A 103 14.67 -4.05 18.59
C TRP A 103 14.69 -5.51 19.03
N ALA A 104 15.65 -6.28 18.53
CA ALA A 104 15.78 -7.71 18.80
C ALA A 104 16.45 -8.02 20.14
N HIS A 105 15.87 -8.97 20.86
CA HIS A 105 16.41 -9.55 22.09
C HIS A 105 16.59 -11.07 21.92
N PRO A 106 17.65 -11.53 21.20
CA PRO A 106 17.81 -12.93 20.84
C PRO A 106 17.95 -13.87 22.06
N ASP A 107 18.41 -13.34 23.19
CA ASP A 107 18.65 -14.11 24.42
C ASP A 107 17.36 -14.40 25.21
N TRP A 108 16.22 -13.83 24.81
CA TRP A 108 14.96 -14.05 25.49
C TRP A 108 14.36 -15.43 25.17
N SER A 109 13.50 -15.93 26.09
CA SER A 109 12.72 -17.15 25.82
C SER A 109 11.82 -16.98 24.60
N ASN A 110 11.53 -18.07 23.88
CA ASN A 110 10.64 -18.03 22.72
C ASN A 110 9.27 -17.41 23.05
N THR A 111 8.71 -17.72 24.22
CA THR A 111 7.45 -17.14 24.67
C THR A 111 7.55 -15.62 24.83
N SER A 112 8.63 -15.12 25.47
CA SER A 112 8.85 -13.69 25.66
C SER A 112 9.02 -12.97 24.33
N LYS A 113 9.73 -13.56 23.37
CA LYS A 113 9.90 -13.02 22.01
C LYS A 113 8.54 -12.89 21.30
N ILE A 114 7.71 -13.94 21.34
CA ILE A 114 6.39 -13.92 20.69
C ILE A 114 5.49 -12.87 21.34
N VAL A 115 5.43 -12.80 22.67
CA VAL A 115 4.64 -11.80 23.38
C VAL A 115 5.09 -10.37 23.02
N TYR A 116 6.40 -10.13 23.02
CA TYR A 116 6.97 -8.85 22.63
C TYR A 116 6.63 -8.47 21.18
N MET A 117 6.79 -9.40 20.25
CA MET A 117 6.44 -9.23 18.84
C MET A 117 4.97 -8.85 18.67
N VAL A 118 4.05 -9.59 19.34
CA VAL A 118 2.61 -9.32 19.25
C VAL A 118 2.27 -7.94 19.79
N ILE A 119 2.78 -7.60 20.98
CA ILE A 119 2.49 -6.32 21.63
C ILE A 119 3.04 -5.15 20.79
N THR A 120 4.32 -5.20 20.42
CA THR A 120 4.96 -4.10 19.67
C THR A 120 4.34 -3.91 18.30
N TYR A 121 4.02 -5.00 17.59
CA TYR A 121 3.40 -4.91 16.27
C TYR A 121 1.94 -4.41 16.35
N CYS A 122 1.12 -4.92 17.28
CA CYS A 122 -0.25 -4.45 17.44
C CYS A 122 -0.32 -2.96 17.84
N LEU A 123 0.58 -2.52 18.72
CA LEU A 123 0.69 -1.11 19.10
C LEU A 123 1.21 -0.26 17.92
N LEU A 124 2.18 -0.75 17.14
CA LEU A 124 2.66 -0.08 15.94
C LEU A 124 1.54 0.14 14.92
N VAL A 125 0.76 -0.89 14.65
CA VAL A 125 -0.40 -0.83 13.75
C VAL A 125 -1.42 0.19 14.24
N LEU A 126 -1.76 0.16 15.54
CA LEU A 126 -2.66 1.14 16.16
C LEU A 126 -2.11 2.58 16.04
N GLY A 127 -0.84 2.78 16.39
CA GLY A 127 -0.17 4.08 16.29
C GLY A 127 -0.16 4.60 14.84
N TYR A 128 0.15 3.73 13.89
CA TYR A 128 0.10 4.07 12.46
C TYR A 128 -1.32 4.47 12.02
N THR A 129 -2.35 3.75 12.44
CA THR A 129 -3.76 4.08 12.16
C THR A 129 -4.13 5.44 12.76
N CYS A 130 -3.67 5.76 13.98
CA CYS A 130 -3.87 7.05 14.64
C CYS A 130 -3.22 8.24 13.90
N VAL A 131 -2.24 8.00 13.06
CA VAL A 131 -1.63 9.02 12.19
C VAL A 131 -2.28 9.02 10.81
N ASN A 132 -2.42 7.85 10.19
CA ASN A 132 -2.77 7.71 8.77
C ASN A 132 -4.23 8.10 8.48
N ILE A 133 -5.19 7.77 9.36
CA ILE A 133 -6.60 8.13 9.17
C ILE A 133 -6.80 9.65 9.24
N PRO A 134 -6.37 10.36 10.32
CA PRO A 134 -6.47 11.80 10.37
C PRO A 134 -5.72 12.50 9.23
N TYR A 135 -4.52 12.00 8.89
CA TYR A 135 -3.74 12.52 7.77
C TYR A 135 -4.50 12.40 6.44
N GLY A 136 -5.08 11.25 6.15
CA GLY A 136 -5.86 11.03 4.92
C GLY A 136 -7.09 11.96 4.83
N THR A 137 -7.74 12.23 5.96
CA THR A 137 -8.93 13.09 6.04
C THR A 137 -8.60 14.58 6.00
N LEU A 138 -7.40 14.98 6.44
CA LEU A 138 -6.95 16.36 6.53
C LEU A 138 -7.03 17.09 5.18
N CYS A 139 -6.76 16.42 4.04
CA CYS A 139 -6.89 17.02 2.71
C CYS A 139 -8.26 17.64 2.47
N GLY A 140 -9.33 16.92 2.88
CA GLY A 140 -10.71 17.41 2.79
C GLY A 140 -11.01 18.60 3.70
N ALA A 141 -10.31 18.70 4.82
CA ALA A 141 -10.45 19.80 5.78
C ALA A 141 -9.61 21.04 5.41
N MET A 142 -8.61 20.90 4.53
CA MET A 142 -7.78 22.02 4.07
C MET A 142 -8.49 22.90 3.04
N THR A 143 -9.32 22.33 2.15
CA THR A 143 -10.02 23.09 1.12
C THR A 143 -11.25 22.35 0.61
N GLN A 144 -12.25 23.08 0.10
CA GLN A 144 -13.39 22.54 -0.67
C GLN A 144 -13.18 22.60 -2.17
N ASP A 145 -12.20 23.35 -2.63
CA ASP A 145 -11.88 23.49 -4.06
C ASP A 145 -11.33 22.16 -4.62
N ILE A 146 -11.97 21.68 -5.68
CA ILE A 146 -11.64 20.39 -6.31
C ILE A 146 -10.25 20.42 -6.95
N ASP A 147 -9.88 21.53 -7.59
CA ASP A 147 -8.59 21.68 -8.27
C ASP A 147 -7.45 21.76 -7.25
N GLU A 148 -7.66 22.46 -6.13
CA GLU A 148 -6.69 22.52 -5.05
C GLU A 148 -6.51 21.16 -4.36
N ARG A 149 -7.60 20.41 -4.14
CA ARG A 149 -7.51 19.02 -3.66
C ARG A 149 -6.73 18.12 -4.62
N ALA A 150 -6.95 18.27 -5.92
CA ALA A 150 -6.19 17.53 -6.93
C ALA A 150 -4.69 17.85 -6.86
N LYS A 151 -4.31 19.12 -6.70
CA LYS A 151 -2.91 19.54 -6.53
C LYS A 151 -2.28 18.99 -5.26
N ILE A 152 -3.01 19.00 -4.13
CA ILE A 152 -2.57 18.42 -2.84
C ILE A 152 -2.33 16.91 -3.01
N ASN A 153 -3.26 16.17 -3.62
CA ASN A 153 -3.11 14.74 -3.86
C ASN A 153 -1.99 14.41 -4.85
N THR A 154 -1.75 15.26 -5.85
CA THR A 154 -0.60 15.12 -6.76
C THR A 154 0.71 15.25 -6.00
N SER A 155 0.85 16.29 -5.16
CA SER A 155 2.02 16.47 -4.30
C SER A 155 2.26 15.25 -3.41
N ARG A 156 1.20 14.73 -2.79
CA ARG A 156 1.22 13.50 -2.00
C ARG A 156 1.75 12.30 -2.79
N SER A 157 1.20 12.07 -3.98
CA SER A 157 1.56 10.92 -4.82
C SER A 157 3.01 10.97 -5.28
N VAL A 158 3.49 12.15 -5.70
CA VAL A 158 4.90 12.35 -6.10
C VAL A 158 5.83 12.11 -4.91
N ALA A 159 5.50 12.65 -3.75
CA ALA A 159 6.28 12.48 -2.53
C ALA A 159 6.36 11.01 -2.09
N ALA A 160 5.23 10.28 -2.17
CA ALA A 160 5.17 8.84 -1.90
C ALA A 160 6.08 8.04 -2.84
N MET A 161 6.03 8.31 -4.14
CA MET A 161 6.87 7.60 -5.13
C MET A 161 8.36 7.80 -4.86
N ILE A 162 8.77 9.02 -4.52
CA ILE A 162 10.17 9.34 -4.16
C ILE A 162 10.56 8.57 -2.90
N ALA A 163 9.73 8.59 -1.85
CA ALA A 163 9.99 7.90 -0.59
C ALA A 163 10.13 6.39 -0.79
N ILE A 164 9.24 5.75 -1.53
CA ILE A 164 9.27 4.31 -1.84
C ILE A 164 10.56 3.97 -2.59
N GLY A 165 10.95 4.78 -3.58
CA GLY A 165 12.20 4.60 -4.31
C GLY A 165 13.42 4.65 -3.39
N ILE A 166 13.50 5.65 -2.53
CA ILE A 166 14.60 5.81 -1.56
C ILE A 166 14.67 4.60 -0.63
N ILE A 167 13.56 4.20 -0.03
CA ILE A 167 13.50 3.07 0.92
C ILE A 167 14.01 1.79 0.27
N ASN A 168 13.51 1.47 -0.92
CA ASN A 168 13.86 0.23 -1.61
C ASN A 168 15.34 0.18 -2.02
N ILE A 169 15.96 1.32 -2.35
CA ILE A 169 17.37 1.40 -2.74
C ILE A 169 18.28 1.44 -1.53
N VAL A 170 17.94 2.25 -0.51
CA VAL A 170 18.88 2.65 0.54
C VAL A 170 18.85 1.69 1.73
N THR A 171 17.74 0.99 2.00
CA THR A 171 17.55 0.23 3.25
C THR A 171 18.57 -0.89 3.40
N VAL A 172 18.77 -1.75 2.39
CA VAL A 172 19.70 -2.88 2.47
C VAL A 172 21.16 -2.40 2.65
N PRO A 173 21.70 -1.48 1.84
CA PRO A 173 23.02 -0.90 2.07
C PRO A 173 23.17 -0.25 3.44
N LEU A 174 22.12 0.43 3.92
CA LEU A 174 22.16 1.11 5.20
C LEU A 174 22.19 0.13 6.38
N ILE A 175 21.38 -0.94 6.32
CA ILE A 175 21.44 -2.05 7.30
C ILE A 175 22.84 -2.67 7.33
N SER A 176 23.42 -2.97 6.18
CA SER A 176 24.76 -3.55 6.08
C SER A 176 25.83 -2.61 6.65
N LYS A 177 25.79 -1.33 6.27
CA LYS A 177 26.80 -0.35 6.71
C LYS A 177 26.72 -0.05 8.22
N LEU A 178 25.52 0.14 8.76
CA LEU A 178 25.29 0.46 10.17
C LEU A 178 25.37 -0.79 11.07
N GLY A 179 25.18 -1.96 10.48
CA GLY A 179 25.24 -3.25 11.16
C GLY A 179 26.60 -3.93 11.09
N SER A 180 27.70 -3.22 10.82
CA SER A 180 29.05 -3.77 10.57
C SER A 180 29.49 -4.86 11.56
N ASN A 181 29.08 -4.78 12.84
CA ASN A 181 29.38 -5.75 13.88
C ASN A 181 28.18 -6.67 14.24
N SER A 182 26.96 -6.33 13.82
CA SER A 182 25.77 -7.10 14.12
C SER A 182 24.59 -6.65 13.27
N VAL A 183 24.03 -7.54 12.48
CA VAL A 183 22.87 -7.28 11.62
C VAL A 183 21.68 -6.71 12.42
N LYS A 184 21.47 -7.18 13.67
CA LYS A 184 20.40 -6.65 14.55
C LYS A 184 20.55 -5.15 14.81
N ASN A 185 21.79 -4.66 14.98
CA ASN A 185 22.06 -3.24 15.19
C ASN A 185 21.79 -2.43 13.91
N GLY A 186 22.08 -3.00 12.74
CA GLY A 186 21.74 -2.37 11.45
C GLY A 186 20.24 -2.10 11.31
N TYR A 187 19.40 -3.09 11.58
CA TYR A 187 17.95 -2.92 11.58
C TYR A 187 17.48 -1.88 12.61
N LEU A 188 18.04 -1.92 13.82
CA LEU A 188 17.67 -0.96 14.88
C LEU A 188 18.04 0.47 14.49
N PHE A 189 19.25 0.71 13.98
CA PHE A 189 19.67 2.06 13.57
C PHE A 189 18.83 2.58 12.38
N VAL A 190 18.49 1.73 11.42
CA VAL A 190 17.60 2.10 10.32
C VAL A 190 16.20 2.43 10.86
N ALA A 191 15.68 1.65 11.81
CA ALA A 191 14.39 1.93 12.44
C ALA A 191 14.39 3.27 13.19
N ILE A 192 15.51 3.62 13.86
CA ILE A 192 15.68 4.93 14.51
C ILE A 192 15.65 6.06 13.46
N ILE A 193 16.43 5.94 12.38
CA ILE A 193 16.47 6.94 11.31
C ILE A 193 15.09 7.12 10.69
N TYR A 194 14.43 6.03 10.34
CA TYR A 194 13.11 6.08 9.69
C TYR A 194 12.01 6.53 10.65
N GLY A 195 12.11 6.19 11.93
CA GLY A 195 11.23 6.72 12.97
C GLY A 195 11.39 8.24 13.15
N CYS A 196 12.62 8.73 13.16
CA CYS A 196 12.89 10.18 13.20
C CYS A 196 12.36 10.90 11.95
N ILE A 197 12.53 10.31 10.75
CA ILE A 197 11.97 10.86 9.50
C ILE A 197 10.44 10.87 9.59
N PHE A 198 9.82 9.79 10.05
CA PHE A 198 8.37 9.70 10.24
C PHE A 198 7.83 10.84 11.12
N ALA A 199 8.42 11.02 12.31
CA ALA A 199 8.01 12.09 13.22
C ALA A 199 8.24 13.48 12.62
N ALA A 200 9.43 13.73 12.06
CA ALA A 200 9.78 15.03 11.46
C ALA A 200 8.84 15.41 10.31
N CYS A 201 8.52 14.47 9.43
CA CYS A 201 7.61 14.69 8.30
C CYS A 201 6.19 15.04 8.79
N HIS A 202 5.69 14.37 9.83
CA HIS A 202 4.37 14.66 10.38
C HIS A 202 4.35 15.97 11.18
N PHE A 203 5.43 16.32 11.86
CA PHE A 203 5.57 17.65 12.49
C PHE A 203 5.61 18.76 11.46
N PHE A 204 6.32 18.56 10.35
CA PHE A 204 6.34 19.52 9.25
C PHE A 204 4.95 19.67 8.62
N CYS A 205 4.22 18.55 8.42
CA CYS A 205 2.84 18.55 7.96
C CYS A 205 1.94 19.33 8.95
N PHE A 206 2.01 19.01 10.25
CA PHE A 206 1.26 19.70 11.28
C PHE A 206 1.52 21.22 11.30
N ALA A 207 2.78 21.63 11.22
CA ALA A 207 3.16 23.04 11.33
C ALA A 207 2.68 23.90 10.15
N ASN A 208 2.65 23.31 8.93
CA ASN A 208 2.40 24.07 7.70
C ASN A 208 1.03 23.81 7.07
N THR A 209 0.17 22.98 7.67
CA THR A 209 -1.22 22.79 7.22
C THR A 209 -2.20 23.47 8.15
N LYS A 210 -3.38 23.83 7.66
CA LYS A 210 -4.48 24.40 8.46
C LYS A 210 -5.80 23.79 8.02
N GLU A 211 -6.64 23.47 8.98
CA GLU A 211 -8.03 23.06 8.73
C GLU A 211 -8.87 24.33 8.54
N GLN A 212 -9.40 24.52 7.34
CA GLN A 212 -10.19 25.70 6.97
C GLN A 212 -11.67 25.39 6.79
N VAL A 213 -11.97 24.10 6.66
CA VAL A 213 -13.31 23.61 6.32
C VAL A 213 -13.80 22.65 7.40
N THR A 214 -14.95 22.93 7.97
CA THR A 214 -15.67 21.95 8.78
C THR A 214 -16.35 20.96 7.83
N ILE A 215 -15.94 19.70 7.86
CA ILE A 215 -16.59 18.64 7.08
C ILE A 215 -17.96 18.39 7.71
N PRO A 216 -19.08 18.62 7.00
CA PRO A 216 -20.40 18.37 7.53
C PRO A 216 -20.58 16.88 7.84
N GLU A 217 -21.27 16.55 8.92
CA GLU A 217 -21.70 15.18 9.16
C GLU A 217 -22.61 14.74 8.01
N LYS A 218 -22.19 13.71 7.26
CA LYS A 218 -23.06 13.10 6.25
C LYS A 218 -24.19 12.36 6.95
N GLU A 219 -25.41 12.45 6.39
CA GLU A 219 -26.53 11.63 6.84
C GLU A 219 -26.09 10.16 6.93
N LYS A 220 -26.39 9.53 8.07
CA LYS A 220 -26.02 8.14 8.35
C LYS A 220 -26.91 7.19 7.56
N ILE A 221 -26.55 6.90 6.32
CA ILE A 221 -27.21 5.87 5.53
C ILE A 221 -26.93 4.50 6.15
N SER A 222 -27.95 3.69 6.36
CA SER A 222 -27.79 2.35 6.92
C SER A 222 -26.78 1.51 6.14
N ILE A 223 -25.85 0.84 6.83
CA ILE A 223 -24.84 -0.03 6.22
C ILE A 223 -25.47 -1.11 5.33
N LYS A 224 -26.64 -1.65 5.73
CA LYS A 224 -27.37 -2.65 4.92
C LYS A 224 -27.80 -2.09 3.57
N VAL A 225 -28.25 -0.83 3.52
CA VAL A 225 -28.66 -0.18 2.28
C VAL A 225 -27.45 0.07 1.37
N GLN A 226 -26.35 0.56 1.94
CA GLN A 226 -25.10 0.80 1.20
C GLN A 226 -24.54 -0.52 0.64
N LEU A 227 -24.50 -1.59 1.44
CA LEU A 227 -24.05 -2.91 1.01
C LEU A 227 -24.91 -3.46 -0.12
N LYS A 228 -26.25 -3.32 -0.02
CA LYS A 228 -27.18 -3.74 -1.09
C LYS A 228 -26.89 -2.99 -2.40
N ALA A 229 -26.65 -1.69 -2.33
CA ALA A 229 -26.31 -0.87 -3.51
C ALA A 229 -24.97 -1.32 -4.14
N VAL A 230 -23.96 -1.61 -3.32
CA VAL A 230 -22.66 -2.13 -3.79
C VAL A 230 -22.81 -3.49 -4.47
N MET A 231 -23.60 -4.41 -3.92
CA MET A 231 -23.85 -5.73 -4.52
C MET A 231 -24.58 -5.69 -5.87
N GLN A 232 -25.30 -4.63 -6.15
CA GLN A 232 -25.96 -4.39 -7.45
C GLN A 232 -25.02 -3.76 -8.49
N ASN A 233 -23.84 -3.28 -8.06
CA ASN A 233 -22.86 -2.63 -8.90
C ASN A 233 -21.84 -3.64 -9.46
N ARG A 234 -22.22 -4.35 -10.54
CA ARG A 234 -21.36 -5.37 -11.18
C ARG A 234 -19.97 -4.85 -11.58
N PRO A 235 -19.82 -3.70 -12.25
CA PRO A 235 -18.49 -3.16 -12.54
C PRO A 235 -17.63 -2.98 -11.29
N TYR A 236 -18.22 -2.51 -10.20
CA TYR A 236 -17.54 -2.33 -8.94
C TYR A 236 -17.09 -3.65 -8.30
N LEU A 237 -17.95 -4.68 -8.33
CA LEU A 237 -17.58 -6.00 -7.79
C LEU A 237 -16.36 -6.60 -8.52
N LEU A 238 -16.29 -6.46 -9.84
CA LEU A 238 -15.11 -6.89 -10.61
C LEU A 238 -13.85 -6.10 -10.22
N ALA A 239 -13.98 -4.78 -10.04
CA ALA A 239 -12.88 -3.95 -9.59
C ALA A 239 -12.44 -4.32 -8.15
N LEU A 240 -13.39 -4.63 -7.26
CA LEU A 240 -13.11 -5.06 -5.89
C LEU A 240 -12.35 -6.38 -5.85
N VAL A 241 -12.76 -7.38 -6.64
CA VAL A 241 -12.01 -8.64 -6.79
C VAL A 241 -10.60 -8.36 -7.31
N GLY A 242 -10.48 -7.49 -8.32
CA GLY A 242 -9.19 -7.04 -8.82
C GLY A 242 -8.30 -6.40 -7.74
N GLN A 243 -8.87 -5.61 -6.82
CA GLN A 243 -8.14 -5.01 -5.70
C GLN A 243 -7.70 -6.04 -4.65
N VAL A 244 -8.52 -7.06 -4.37
CA VAL A 244 -8.11 -8.16 -3.46
C VAL A 244 -6.93 -8.93 -4.05
N LEU A 245 -7.02 -9.31 -5.34
CA LEU A 245 -5.94 -10.02 -6.04
C LEU A 245 -4.68 -9.16 -6.15
N PHE A 246 -4.82 -7.86 -6.42
CA PHE A 246 -3.72 -6.89 -6.42
C PHE A 246 -3.01 -6.83 -5.06
N GLY A 247 -3.77 -6.68 -3.96
CA GLY A 247 -3.20 -6.68 -2.61
C GLY A 247 -2.47 -7.99 -2.30
N PHE A 248 -3.06 -9.13 -2.66
CA PHE A 248 -2.46 -10.45 -2.47
C PHE A 248 -1.12 -10.57 -3.20
N THR A 249 -1.09 -10.26 -4.49
CA THR A 249 0.11 -10.42 -5.30
C THR A 249 1.21 -9.44 -4.89
N LEU A 250 0.87 -8.18 -4.65
CA LEU A 250 1.84 -7.15 -4.30
C LEU A 250 2.50 -7.44 -2.95
N TYR A 251 1.71 -7.61 -1.90
CA TYR A 251 2.25 -7.74 -0.55
C TYR A 251 2.79 -9.13 -0.26
N GLY A 252 2.23 -10.19 -0.84
CA GLY A 252 2.79 -11.53 -0.75
C GLY A 252 4.19 -11.59 -1.38
N ARG A 253 4.35 -11.04 -2.58
CA ARG A 253 5.64 -10.95 -3.25
C ARG A 253 6.63 -10.02 -2.52
N ASN A 254 6.17 -8.89 -2.01
CA ASN A 254 7.05 -7.98 -1.25
C ASN A 254 7.57 -8.62 0.04
N ALA A 255 6.77 -9.45 0.70
CA ALA A 255 7.23 -10.19 1.89
C ALA A 255 8.28 -11.25 1.55
N ASP A 256 8.21 -11.86 0.36
CA ASP A 256 9.16 -12.86 -0.12
C ASP A 256 10.46 -12.26 -0.68
N ILE A 257 10.43 -11.05 -1.18
CA ILE A 257 11.49 -10.48 -2.04
C ILE A 257 12.88 -10.53 -1.39
N LEU A 258 12.99 -10.28 -0.09
CA LEU A 258 14.27 -10.36 0.62
C LEU A 258 14.69 -11.81 0.88
N TYR A 259 13.76 -12.73 1.15
CA TYR A 259 14.07 -14.15 1.23
C TYR A 259 14.58 -14.67 -0.10
N TYR A 260 13.93 -14.29 -1.21
CA TYR A 260 14.37 -14.66 -2.55
C TYR A 260 15.80 -14.21 -2.82
N PHE A 261 16.14 -12.93 -2.63
CA PHE A 261 17.48 -12.44 -2.88
C PHE A 261 18.52 -13.02 -1.89
N THR A 262 18.15 -13.21 -0.63
CA THR A 262 19.06 -13.73 0.40
C THR A 262 19.34 -15.22 0.20
N TYR A 263 18.32 -16.05 -0.02
CA TYR A 263 18.46 -17.50 0.02
C TYR A 263 18.47 -18.16 -1.37
N VAL A 264 17.76 -17.63 -2.34
CA VAL A 264 17.74 -18.15 -3.72
C VAL A 264 18.90 -17.59 -4.51
N GLU A 265 19.09 -16.28 -4.51
CA GLU A 265 20.19 -15.61 -5.22
C GLU A 265 21.48 -15.52 -4.37
N GLY A 266 21.39 -15.71 -3.04
CA GLY A 266 22.52 -15.80 -2.11
C GLY A 266 23.18 -14.48 -1.75
N ASP A 267 22.60 -13.33 -2.14
CA ASP A 267 23.07 -12.00 -1.77
C ASP A 267 21.91 -10.98 -1.77
N ALA A 268 21.57 -10.50 -0.57
CA ALA A 268 20.52 -9.48 -0.39
C ALA A 268 20.83 -8.15 -1.12
N SER A 269 22.09 -7.87 -1.47
CA SER A 269 22.46 -6.65 -2.19
C SER A 269 21.85 -6.57 -3.60
N TYR A 270 21.53 -7.69 -4.21
CA TYR A 270 20.83 -7.75 -5.51
C TYR A 270 19.45 -7.10 -5.45
N TYR A 271 18.80 -7.05 -4.28
CA TYR A 271 17.56 -6.29 -4.09
C TYR A 271 17.73 -4.80 -4.39
N THR A 272 18.86 -4.21 -4.02
CA THR A 272 19.16 -2.80 -4.31
C THR A 272 19.22 -2.55 -5.82
N THR A 273 19.97 -3.39 -6.56
CA THR A 273 20.05 -3.31 -8.03
C THR A 273 18.69 -3.54 -8.69
N TYR A 274 17.95 -4.55 -8.22
CA TYR A 274 16.58 -4.79 -8.64
C TYR A 274 15.70 -3.54 -8.49
N SER A 275 15.75 -2.91 -7.31
CA SER A 275 14.97 -1.71 -7.00
C SER A 275 15.32 -0.51 -7.88
N MET A 276 16.61 -0.33 -8.22
CA MET A 276 17.04 0.70 -9.17
C MET A 276 16.49 0.45 -10.59
N CYS A 277 16.53 -0.80 -11.06
CA CYS A 277 16.11 -1.17 -12.41
C CYS A 277 14.61 -0.99 -12.65
N ILE A 278 13.78 -1.02 -11.61
CA ILE A 278 12.31 -0.92 -11.74
C ILE A 278 11.77 0.51 -11.70
N ILE A 279 12.54 1.52 -11.25
CA ILE A 279 12.03 2.90 -11.05
C ILE A 279 11.60 3.54 -12.36
N ILE A 280 12.51 3.61 -13.33
CA ILE A 280 12.22 4.26 -14.64
C ILE A 280 11.09 3.56 -15.38
N PRO A 281 11.10 2.21 -15.52
CA PRO A 281 9.97 1.48 -16.10
C PRO A 281 8.64 1.74 -15.39
N SER A 282 8.64 1.88 -14.06
CA SER A 282 7.44 2.21 -13.28
C SER A 282 6.81 3.53 -13.70
N ILE A 283 7.61 4.59 -13.84
CA ILE A 283 7.15 5.92 -14.22
C ILE A 283 6.59 5.89 -15.66
N ILE A 284 7.31 5.27 -16.58
CA ILE A 284 6.89 5.18 -17.99
C ILE A 284 5.61 4.34 -18.10
N GLY A 285 5.52 3.22 -17.37
CA GLY A 285 4.35 2.34 -17.38
C GLY A 285 3.08 3.05 -16.90
N ALA A 286 3.17 3.84 -15.83
CA ALA A 286 2.06 4.64 -15.35
C ALA A 286 1.60 5.67 -16.38
N ALA A 287 2.53 6.34 -17.07
CA ALA A 287 2.23 7.29 -18.13
C ALA A 287 1.60 6.63 -19.37
N CYS A 288 1.94 5.38 -19.67
CA CYS A 288 1.41 4.62 -20.79
C CYS A 288 -0.06 4.20 -20.61
N PHE A 289 -0.64 4.30 -19.42
CA PHE A 289 -2.06 4.01 -19.22
C PHE A 289 -2.97 4.81 -20.16
N GLN A 290 -2.78 6.11 -20.24
CA GLN A 290 -3.67 7.00 -21.00
C GLN A 290 -3.66 6.72 -22.52
N PRO A 291 -2.51 6.57 -23.21
CA PRO A 291 -2.47 6.16 -24.61
C PRO A 291 -3.15 4.83 -24.89
N VAL A 292 -2.93 3.81 -24.03
CA VAL A 292 -3.55 2.50 -24.19
C VAL A 292 -5.06 2.57 -23.96
N PHE A 293 -5.51 3.31 -22.93
CA PHE A 293 -6.93 3.55 -22.68
C PHE A 293 -7.63 4.24 -23.88
N ARG A 294 -6.99 5.22 -24.50
CA ARG A 294 -7.55 5.91 -25.71
C ARG A 294 -7.80 4.94 -26.86
N LYS A 295 -6.95 3.93 -27.03
CA LYS A 295 -7.13 2.90 -28.08
C LYS A 295 -8.23 1.89 -27.73
N LEU A 296 -8.29 1.43 -26.47
CA LEU A 296 -9.23 0.39 -26.05
C LEU A 296 -10.61 0.93 -25.66
N ASN A 297 -10.71 2.22 -25.34
CA ASN A 297 -11.94 2.90 -24.90
C ASN A 297 -12.66 2.22 -23.71
N ASN A 298 -11.93 1.43 -22.92
CA ASN A 298 -12.45 0.71 -21.76
C ASN A 298 -11.34 0.56 -20.72
N LYS A 299 -11.51 1.17 -19.54
CA LYS A 299 -10.51 1.15 -18.46
C LYS A 299 -10.27 -0.25 -17.91
N GLY A 300 -11.32 -1.07 -17.78
CA GLY A 300 -11.18 -2.45 -17.31
C GLY A 300 -10.42 -3.33 -18.29
N ARG A 301 -10.67 -3.22 -19.59
CA ARG A 301 -9.87 -3.92 -20.61
C ARG A 301 -8.43 -3.43 -20.64
N THR A 302 -8.21 -2.12 -20.44
CA THR A 302 -6.86 -1.58 -20.30
C THR A 302 -6.13 -2.19 -19.10
N ALA A 303 -6.79 -2.25 -17.94
CA ALA A 303 -6.25 -2.92 -16.76
C ALA A 303 -6.01 -4.41 -17.01
N SER A 304 -6.92 -5.11 -17.71
CA SER A 304 -6.78 -6.52 -18.07
C SER A 304 -5.54 -6.78 -18.92
N VAL A 305 -5.28 -5.96 -19.95
CA VAL A 305 -4.08 -6.10 -20.79
C VAL A 305 -2.81 -5.88 -19.98
N PHE A 306 -2.75 -4.85 -19.16
CA PHE A 306 -1.59 -4.61 -18.30
C PHE A 306 -1.39 -5.75 -17.29
N ALA A 307 -2.45 -6.26 -16.66
CA ALA A 307 -2.38 -7.40 -15.75
C ALA A 307 -1.87 -8.66 -16.44
N LEU A 308 -2.37 -8.96 -17.65
CA LEU A 308 -1.92 -10.13 -18.43
C LEU A 308 -0.44 -10.06 -18.73
N LEU A 309 0.04 -8.92 -19.22
CA LEU A 309 1.45 -8.73 -19.56
C LEU A 309 2.35 -8.74 -18.33
N THR A 310 1.87 -8.21 -17.19
CA THR A 310 2.55 -8.34 -15.89
C THR A 310 2.70 -9.82 -15.51
N GLY A 311 1.62 -10.59 -15.62
CA GLY A 311 1.61 -12.01 -15.28
C GLY A 311 2.56 -12.82 -16.16
N ILE A 312 2.54 -12.61 -17.48
CA ILE A 312 3.45 -13.28 -18.43
C ILE A 312 4.91 -12.93 -18.11
N ALA A 313 5.23 -11.66 -17.88
CA ALA A 313 6.59 -11.24 -17.55
C ALA A 313 7.07 -11.84 -16.21
N MET A 314 6.19 -11.92 -15.20
CA MET A 314 6.51 -12.58 -13.92
C MET A 314 6.76 -14.08 -14.11
N LEU A 315 5.93 -14.79 -14.89
CA LEU A 315 6.16 -16.20 -15.18
C LEU A 315 7.48 -16.43 -15.91
N ALA A 316 7.84 -15.54 -16.83
CA ALA A 316 9.13 -15.61 -17.52
C ALA A 316 10.32 -15.45 -16.56
N MET A 317 10.20 -14.61 -15.50
CA MET A 317 11.27 -14.46 -14.51
C MET A 317 11.62 -15.75 -13.76
N PHE A 318 10.71 -16.73 -13.70
CA PHE A 318 10.98 -18.01 -13.04
C PHE A 318 12.15 -18.77 -13.65
N PHE A 319 12.38 -18.61 -14.94
CA PHE A 319 13.40 -19.34 -15.71
C PHE A 319 14.78 -18.68 -15.69
N PHE A 320 14.90 -17.50 -15.12
CA PHE A 320 16.16 -16.74 -15.07
C PHE A 320 16.53 -16.40 -13.64
N ASN A 321 17.83 -16.36 -13.36
CA ASN A 321 18.38 -15.94 -12.08
C ASN A 321 19.41 -14.82 -12.29
N VAL A 322 19.75 -14.11 -11.21
CA VAL A 322 20.68 -12.97 -11.29
C VAL A 322 22.10 -13.45 -11.62
N LYS A 323 22.53 -14.61 -11.11
CA LYS A 323 23.91 -15.10 -11.26
C LYS A 323 24.23 -15.51 -12.70
N GLU A 324 23.32 -16.22 -13.37
CA GLU A 324 23.54 -16.75 -14.70
C GLU A 324 23.16 -15.78 -15.80
N SER A 325 22.10 -14.99 -15.58
CA SER A 325 21.51 -14.14 -16.62
C SER A 325 21.09 -12.77 -16.07
N PRO A 326 22.01 -11.96 -15.49
CA PRO A 326 21.65 -10.72 -14.79
C PRO A 326 20.92 -9.73 -15.69
N ILE A 327 21.36 -9.55 -16.93
CA ILE A 327 20.73 -8.61 -17.87
C ILE A 327 19.29 -9.02 -18.17
N VAL A 328 19.03 -10.29 -18.42
CA VAL A 328 17.68 -10.80 -18.73
C VAL A 328 16.78 -10.67 -17.49
N PHE A 329 17.28 -11.04 -16.32
CA PHE A 329 16.53 -10.96 -15.07
C PHE A 329 16.09 -9.51 -14.76
N TYR A 330 17.02 -8.55 -14.80
CA TYR A 330 16.70 -7.15 -14.52
C TYR A 330 15.87 -6.50 -15.63
N ALA A 331 16.04 -6.90 -16.90
CA ALA A 331 15.17 -6.46 -17.98
C ALA A 331 13.73 -6.95 -17.78
N LEU A 332 13.54 -8.22 -17.42
CA LEU A 332 12.21 -8.78 -17.09
C LEU A 332 11.61 -8.11 -15.85
N ALA A 333 12.41 -7.78 -14.85
CA ALA A 333 11.96 -7.02 -13.70
C ALA A 333 11.43 -5.62 -14.09
N GLY A 334 12.15 -4.93 -14.96
CA GLY A 334 11.73 -3.64 -15.53
C GLY A 334 10.43 -3.75 -16.35
N ILE A 335 10.33 -4.76 -17.22
CA ILE A 335 9.14 -5.03 -18.02
C ILE A 335 7.94 -5.34 -17.11
N THR A 336 8.13 -6.18 -16.11
CA THR A 336 7.10 -6.50 -15.11
C THR A 336 6.60 -5.25 -14.43
N GLN A 337 7.52 -4.41 -13.98
CA GLN A 337 7.17 -3.18 -13.25
C GLN A 337 6.51 -2.13 -14.15
N PHE A 338 6.90 -2.04 -15.42
CA PHE A 338 6.25 -1.19 -16.42
C PHE A 338 4.76 -1.54 -16.54
N PHE A 339 4.45 -2.80 -16.78
CA PHE A 339 3.05 -3.23 -16.92
C PHE A 339 2.29 -3.16 -15.61
N PHE A 340 2.91 -3.51 -14.49
CA PHE A 340 2.35 -3.36 -13.15
C PHE A 340 1.92 -1.92 -12.85
N SER A 341 2.75 -0.93 -13.18
CA SER A 341 2.44 0.48 -12.93
C SER A 341 1.31 1.00 -13.82
N GLY A 342 1.25 0.53 -15.07
CA GLY A 342 0.11 0.80 -15.95
C GLY A 342 -1.19 0.22 -15.40
N PHE A 343 -1.15 -1.01 -14.87
CA PHE A 343 -2.28 -1.63 -14.18
C PHE A 343 -2.70 -0.84 -12.95
N ASN A 344 -1.75 -0.47 -12.10
CA ASN A 344 -2.01 0.28 -10.88
C ASN A 344 -2.76 1.60 -11.17
N THR A 345 -2.33 2.32 -12.20
CA THR A 345 -3.01 3.54 -12.66
C THR A 345 -4.43 3.23 -13.15
N ALA A 346 -4.61 2.14 -13.91
CA ALA A 346 -5.88 1.74 -14.48
C ALA A 346 -6.90 1.35 -13.40
N ILE A 347 -6.53 0.55 -12.42
CA ILE A 347 -7.44 0.01 -11.40
C ILE A 347 -7.99 1.14 -10.51
N TYR A 348 -7.17 2.12 -10.14
CA TYR A 348 -7.63 3.29 -9.40
C TYR A 348 -8.48 4.25 -10.26
N ALA A 349 -8.26 4.29 -11.58
CA ALA A 349 -9.09 5.08 -12.49
C ALA A 349 -10.50 4.45 -12.75
N ILE A 350 -10.70 3.18 -12.44
CA ILE A 350 -11.99 2.49 -12.57
C ILE A 350 -12.96 2.88 -11.44
N ILE A 351 -12.46 3.13 -10.23
CA ILE A 351 -13.30 3.31 -9.02
C ILE A 351 -14.30 4.46 -9.15
N PRO A 352 -13.91 5.69 -9.59
CA PRO A 352 -14.87 6.78 -9.80
C PRO A 352 -15.99 6.42 -10.77
N ASP A 353 -15.67 5.73 -11.87
CA ASP A 353 -16.68 5.33 -12.87
C ASP A 353 -17.70 4.35 -12.27
N CYS A 354 -17.24 3.47 -11.38
CA CYS A 354 -18.10 2.54 -10.66
C CYS A 354 -19.02 3.26 -9.66
N VAL A 355 -18.57 4.37 -9.05
CA VAL A 355 -19.38 5.18 -8.16
C VAL A 355 -20.56 5.78 -8.93
N GLU A 356 -20.30 6.40 -10.07
CA GLU A 356 -21.33 7.01 -10.91
C GLU A 356 -22.30 5.97 -11.51
N TYR A 357 -21.78 4.79 -11.91
CA TYR A 357 -22.62 3.67 -12.31
C TYR A 357 -23.54 3.21 -11.17
N GLY A 358 -23.02 3.14 -9.94
CA GLY A 358 -23.78 2.77 -8.75
C GLY A 358 -24.90 3.77 -8.45
N GLU A 359 -24.62 5.06 -8.54
CA GLU A 359 -25.60 6.13 -8.37
C GLU A 359 -26.70 6.06 -9.43
N TRP A 360 -26.34 5.90 -10.70
CA TRP A 360 -27.29 5.74 -11.80
C TRP A 360 -28.20 4.53 -11.61
N LYS A 361 -27.63 3.40 -11.15
CA LYS A 361 -28.36 2.13 -10.99
C LYS A 361 -29.27 2.09 -9.77
N THR A 362 -28.85 2.69 -8.64
CA THR A 362 -29.52 2.55 -7.35
C THR A 362 -30.13 3.84 -6.82
N GLY A 363 -29.80 4.97 -7.43
CA GLY A 363 -30.18 6.30 -6.96
C GLY A 363 -29.44 6.73 -5.67
N LEU A 364 -28.48 5.93 -5.21
CA LEU A 364 -27.72 6.21 -3.99
C LEU A 364 -26.25 6.50 -4.32
N ARG A 365 -25.80 7.72 -4.02
CA ARG A 365 -24.39 8.07 -4.10
C ARG A 365 -23.69 7.74 -2.78
N ASN A 366 -22.79 6.75 -2.81
CA ASN A 366 -22.11 6.22 -1.62
C ASN A 366 -20.57 6.11 -1.79
N ASP A 367 -19.96 7.18 -2.30
CA ASP A 367 -18.52 7.26 -2.62
C ASP A 367 -17.65 6.76 -1.47
N GLY A 368 -17.83 7.31 -0.26
CA GLY A 368 -17.02 6.97 0.89
C GLY A 368 -17.07 5.49 1.26
N PHE A 369 -18.25 4.87 1.14
CA PHE A 369 -18.42 3.45 1.43
C PHE A 369 -17.71 2.58 0.37
N GLN A 370 -17.81 2.94 -0.92
CA GLN A 370 -17.13 2.20 -1.99
C GLN A 370 -15.61 2.31 -1.86
N TYR A 371 -15.05 3.50 -1.60
CA TYR A 371 -13.61 3.65 -1.38
C TYR A 371 -13.12 2.90 -0.13
N ALA A 372 -13.91 2.86 0.95
CA ALA A 372 -13.60 2.07 2.14
C ALA A 372 -13.54 0.57 1.83
N PHE A 373 -14.47 0.05 1.02
CA PHE A 373 -14.46 -1.35 0.61
C PHE A 373 -13.29 -1.71 -0.33
N VAL A 374 -12.87 -0.79 -1.21
CA VAL A 374 -11.64 -0.96 -2.01
C VAL A 374 -10.41 -1.08 -1.10
N SER A 375 -10.31 -0.20 -0.11
CA SER A 375 -9.23 -0.27 0.88
C SER A 375 -9.26 -1.57 1.69
N LEU A 376 -10.45 -1.99 2.12
CA LEU A 376 -10.65 -3.27 2.82
C LEU A 376 -10.25 -4.46 1.94
N GLY A 377 -10.65 -4.46 0.67
CA GLY A 377 -10.28 -5.51 -0.29
C GLY A 377 -8.76 -5.62 -0.45
N ASN A 378 -8.07 -4.50 -0.57
CA ASN A 378 -6.61 -4.46 -0.63
C ASN A 378 -5.96 -5.00 0.66
N LYS A 379 -6.47 -4.61 1.83
CA LYS A 379 -6.01 -5.12 3.14
C LYS A 379 -6.24 -6.63 3.29
N ILE A 380 -7.38 -7.15 2.84
CA ILE A 380 -7.67 -8.60 2.84
C ILE A 380 -6.67 -9.33 1.94
N GLY A 381 -6.47 -8.84 0.72
CA GLY A 381 -5.47 -9.40 -0.20
C GLY A 381 -4.07 -9.43 0.43
N MET A 382 -3.63 -8.32 1.00
CA MET A 382 -2.35 -8.22 1.71
C MET A 382 -2.23 -9.26 2.83
N ALA A 383 -3.28 -9.42 3.65
CA ALA A 383 -3.31 -10.40 4.73
C ALA A 383 -3.09 -11.82 4.24
N ILE A 384 -3.88 -12.21 3.24
CA ILE A 384 -3.83 -13.57 2.68
C ILE A 384 -2.45 -13.81 2.04
N GLY A 385 -1.93 -12.85 1.27
CA GLY A 385 -0.64 -12.98 0.59
C GLY A 385 0.53 -13.16 1.55
N THR A 386 0.65 -12.32 2.56
CA THR A 386 1.75 -12.39 3.54
C THR A 386 1.64 -13.61 4.44
N ALA A 387 0.43 -13.96 4.89
CA ALA A 387 0.23 -15.12 5.77
C ALA A 387 0.42 -16.45 5.02
N LEU A 388 -0.02 -16.54 3.76
CA LEU A 388 0.19 -17.73 2.93
C LEU A 388 1.67 -17.98 2.71
N LEU A 389 2.46 -16.96 2.38
CA LEU A 389 3.91 -17.09 2.24
C LEU A 389 4.53 -17.63 3.53
N ALA A 390 4.23 -17.02 4.67
CA ALA A 390 4.78 -17.44 5.95
C ALA A 390 4.36 -18.87 6.32
N ALA A 391 3.11 -19.25 6.03
CA ALA A 391 2.62 -20.61 6.26
C ALA A 391 3.34 -21.64 5.37
N LEU A 392 3.52 -21.33 4.08
CA LEU A 392 4.25 -22.21 3.15
C LEU A 392 5.72 -22.38 3.58
N LEU A 393 6.43 -21.29 3.86
CA LEU A 393 7.81 -21.38 4.33
C LEU A 393 7.93 -22.20 5.61
N GLY A 394 6.99 -22.00 6.56
CA GLY A 394 6.94 -22.80 7.80
C GLY A 394 6.66 -24.28 7.57
N GLN A 395 5.72 -24.59 6.67
CA GLN A 395 5.33 -25.98 6.36
C GLN A 395 6.45 -26.77 5.68
N TYR A 396 7.22 -26.12 4.78
CA TYR A 396 8.31 -26.75 4.08
C TYR A 396 9.65 -26.74 4.83
N GLY A 397 9.63 -26.28 6.12
CA GLY A 397 10.76 -26.41 7.01
C GLY A 397 11.83 -25.32 6.84
N TYR A 398 11.42 -24.09 6.57
CA TYR A 398 12.32 -22.93 6.57
C TYR A 398 13.04 -22.79 7.92
N VAL A 399 14.36 -22.67 7.90
CA VAL A 399 15.19 -22.41 9.06
C VAL A 399 16.08 -21.19 8.79
N ALA A 400 15.93 -20.17 9.63
CA ALA A 400 16.64 -18.92 9.47
C ALA A 400 18.17 -19.08 9.53
N ASN A 401 18.89 -18.31 8.73
CA ASN A 401 20.37 -18.24 8.69
C ASN A 401 21.08 -19.59 8.39
N GLN A 402 20.40 -20.49 7.69
CA GLN A 402 20.96 -21.76 7.24
C GLN A 402 20.78 -21.95 5.74
N VAL A 403 21.55 -22.86 5.16
CA VAL A 403 21.31 -23.30 3.78
C VAL A 403 19.94 -23.98 3.74
N GLN A 404 19.05 -23.45 2.93
CA GLN A 404 17.68 -23.97 2.83
C GLN A 404 17.63 -25.26 2.04
N ASN A 405 16.67 -26.13 2.39
CA ASN A 405 16.39 -27.32 1.60
C ASN A 405 15.81 -26.94 0.22
N PRO A 406 15.90 -27.82 -0.79
CA PRO A 406 15.40 -27.54 -2.14
C PRO A 406 13.91 -27.19 -2.21
N GLU A 407 13.09 -27.71 -1.31
CA GLU A 407 11.65 -27.45 -1.28
C GLU A 407 11.36 -26.01 -0.83
N VAL A 408 12.06 -25.50 0.19
CA VAL A 408 11.96 -24.10 0.63
C VAL A 408 12.42 -23.15 -0.46
N ILE A 409 13.53 -23.45 -1.14
CA ILE A 409 14.01 -22.67 -2.29
C ILE A 409 12.97 -22.64 -3.41
N ALA A 410 12.32 -23.78 -3.69
CA ALA A 410 11.25 -23.83 -4.67
C ALA A 410 10.04 -22.97 -4.26
N VAL A 411 9.65 -23.01 -2.99
CA VAL A 411 8.57 -22.16 -2.45
C VAL A 411 8.89 -20.68 -2.66
N MET A 412 10.10 -20.22 -2.31
CA MET A 412 10.55 -18.84 -2.53
C MET A 412 10.51 -18.44 -4.01
N LYS A 413 11.01 -19.30 -4.91
CA LYS A 413 10.94 -19.06 -6.36
C LYS A 413 9.50 -18.94 -6.85
N HIS A 414 8.62 -19.83 -6.39
CA HIS A 414 7.20 -19.78 -6.77
C HIS A 414 6.48 -18.57 -6.19
N ALA A 415 6.77 -18.18 -4.95
CA ALA A 415 6.19 -17.01 -4.31
C ALA A 415 6.66 -15.70 -4.95
N PHE A 416 7.91 -15.66 -5.45
CA PHE A 416 8.46 -14.49 -6.13
C PHE A 416 7.90 -14.28 -7.53
N SER A 417 7.64 -15.35 -8.28
CA SER A 417 7.33 -15.28 -9.72
C SER A 417 6.06 -16.02 -10.13
N THR A 418 5.94 -17.32 -9.84
CA THR A 418 4.88 -18.17 -10.43
C THR A 418 3.51 -17.88 -9.84
N ILE A 419 3.38 -17.87 -8.52
CA ILE A 419 2.11 -17.60 -7.83
C ILE A 419 1.58 -16.21 -8.19
N PRO A 420 2.36 -15.12 -8.04
CA PRO A 420 1.89 -13.81 -8.45
C PRO A 420 1.64 -13.72 -9.96
N GLY A 421 2.44 -14.38 -10.80
CA GLY A 421 2.23 -14.43 -12.25
C GLY A 421 0.87 -15.02 -12.64
N ILE A 422 0.50 -16.17 -12.05
CA ILE A 422 -0.80 -16.80 -12.25
C ILE A 422 -1.94 -15.90 -11.77
N LEU A 423 -1.80 -15.31 -10.57
CA LEU A 423 -2.83 -14.44 -10.02
C LEU A 423 -3.02 -13.17 -10.85
N TRP A 424 -1.97 -12.64 -11.47
CA TRP A 424 -2.07 -11.55 -12.42
C TRP A 424 -2.85 -11.94 -13.68
N ILE A 425 -2.67 -13.15 -14.19
CA ILE A 425 -3.47 -13.68 -15.30
C ILE A 425 -4.94 -13.84 -14.89
N VAL A 426 -5.21 -14.36 -13.68
CA VAL A 426 -6.57 -14.43 -13.12
C VAL A 426 -7.18 -13.02 -13.01
N THR A 427 -6.42 -12.04 -12.52
CA THR A 427 -6.85 -10.64 -12.45
C THR A 427 -7.20 -10.09 -13.84
N ALA A 428 -6.39 -10.42 -14.84
CA ALA A 428 -6.66 -10.03 -16.22
C ALA A 428 -7.98 -10.60 -16.74
N VAL A 429 -8.24 -11.90 -16.48
CA VAL A 429 -9.50 -12.55 -16.86
C VAL A 429 -10.69 -11.90 -16.16
N VAL A 430 -10.61 -11.65 -14.86
CA VAL A 430 -11.68 -10.98 -14.10
C VAL A 430 -12.01 -9.62 -14.70
N LEU A 431 -11.00 -8.79 -14.95
CA LEU A 431 -11.20 -7.44 -15.46
C LEU A 431 -11.54 -7.39 -16.96
N PHE A 432 -11.29 -8.45 -17.71
CA PHE A 432 -11.75 -8.56 -19.10
C PHE A 432 -13.28 -8.50 -19.21
N PHE A 433 -13.99 -9.00 -18.20
CA PHE A 433 -15.45 -8.94 -18.12
C PHE A 433 -16.01 -7.57 -17.68
N TYR A 434 -15.15 -6.60 -17.43
CA TYR A 434 -15.57 -5.23 -17.12
C TYR A 434 -16.16 -4.55 -18.37
N ARG A 435 -17.50 -4.33 -18.37
CA ARG A 435 -18.25 -3.90 -19.56
C ARG A 435 -18.46 -2.38 -19.67
N LEU A 436 -18.12 -1.60 -18.63
CA LEU A 436 -18.31 -0.15 -18.65
C LEU A 436 -17.25 0.51 -19.53
N ASN A 437 -17.57 0.70 -20.81
CA ASN A 437 -16.72 1.41 -21.76
C ASN A 437 -17.00 2.93 -21.72
N LYS A 438 -16.14 3.72 -22.39
CA LYS A 438 -16.22 5.19 -22.41
C LYS A 438 -17.58 5.68 -22.94
N LYS A 439 -18.16 5.05 -23.96
CA LYS A 439 -19.45 5.44 -24.51
C LYS A 439 -20.55 5.26 -23.47
N ARG A 440 -20.65 4.07 -22.87
CA ARG A 440 -21.66 3.77 -21.84
C ARG A 440 -21.48 4.63 -20.58
N TYR A 441 -20.26 4.92 -20.20
CA TYR A 441 -19.98 5.83 -19.09
C TYR A 441 -20.51 7.25 -19.37
N ASN A 442 -20.25 7.80 -20.58
CA ASN A 442 -20.74 9.12 -20.95
C ASN A 442 -22.28 9.18 -20.97
N GLU A 443 -22.95 8.14 -21.46
CA GLU A 443 -24.42 8.02 -21.43
C GLU A 443 -24.95 8.08 -19.99
N ILE A 444 -24.30 7.35 -19.06
CA ILE A 444 -24.65 7.33 -17.64
C ILE A 444 -24.48 8.72 -17.00
N VAL A 445 -23.38 9.39 -17.28
CA VAL A 445 -23.13 10.75 -16.75
C VAL A 445 -24.16 11.74 -17.30
N GLU A 446 -24.56 11.60 -18.56
CA GLU A 446 -25.61 12.44 -19.17
C GLU A 446 -27.00 12.13 -18.57
N ASP A 447 -27.34 10.85 -18.37
CA ASP A 447 -28.58 10.44 -17.69
C ASP A 447 -28.65 11.01 -16.28
N LEU A 448 -27.54 10.93 -15.50
CA LEU A 448 -27.48 11.48 -14.14
C LEU A 448 -27.68 13.00 -14.13
N LYS A 449 -27.08 13.74 -15.09
CA LYS A 449 -27.28 15.19 -15.22
C LYS A 449 -28.75 15.55 -15.54
N ASN A 450 -29.44 14.67 -16.28
CA ASN A 450 -30.84 14.84 -16.65
C ASN A 450 -31.83 14.25 -15.63
N GLY A 451 -31.31 13.79 -14.45
CA GLY A 451 -32.15 13.19 -13.40
C GLY A 451 -32.70 11.80 -13.75
N LYS A 452 -32.21 11.14 -14.80
CA LYS A 452 -32.66 9.81 -15.23
C LYS A 452 -31.87 8.72 -14.46
N ARG A 453 -32.56 7.59 -14.21
CA ARG A 453 -31.99 6.40 -13.55
C ARG A 453 -32.13 5.17 -14.43
N GLY A 454 -31.25 4.16 -14.25
CA GLY A 454 -31.26 2.93 -15.04
C GLY A 454 -31.81 1.69 -14.35
#